data_9cd227640a2696a3405a8a970da09df9
#
_entry.id   9cd227640a2696a3405a8a970da09df9
#
_cell.length_a   1.000
_cell.length_b   1.000
_cell.length_c   1.000
_cell.angle_alpha   90.00
_cell.angle_beta   90.00
_cell.angle_gamma   90.00
#
_symmetry.space_group_name_H-M   'P 1'
#
loop_
_entity.id
_entity.type
_entity.pdbx_description
1 polymer ?
#
loop_
_entity_poly.entity_id
_entity_poly.type
_entity_poly.pdbx_seq_one_letter_code
_entity_poly.pdbx_strand_id
1 'polypeptide(L)'
;MGVQVAEAEAFATVPDATPYESVGALYPALMAQRPGSVRACVTSGGFLDIGTPDDYLQTSLLLGSREGRTTHGRNTRVHASARVEDSVLWDDVEVGEGTLLRQCIVTDGVRVPADTSWIGVTMRQPNGELAPGERVIEGLAISSL
;
A
#
# COMPACT_ATOMS: atom_id res chain seq x y z
N MET A 1 16.87 0.27 -0.47
CA MET A 1 16.50 -1.14 -0.66
C MET A 1 16.20 -1.39 -2.13
N GLY A 2 16.28 -2.60 -2.62
CA GLY A 2 16.09 -2.88 -4.03
C GLY A 2 15.67 -4.33 -4.27
N VAL A 3 15.75 -4.75 -5.51
CA VAL A 3 15.56 -6.15 -5.90
C VAL A 3 16.81 -6.94 -5.50
N GLN A 4 16.62 -8.13 -4.94
CA GLN A 4 17.68 -9.05 -4.59
C GLN A 4 17.54 -10.30 -5.46
N VAL A 5 18.66 -10.75 -6.02
CA VAL A 5 18.75 -12.03 -6.74
C VAL A 5 19.82 -12.85 -6.04
N ALA A 6 19.46 -14.03 -5.56
CA ALA A 6 20.35 -14.91 -4.83
C ALA A 6 20.18 -16.35 -5.29
N GLU A 7 21.27 -17.11 -5.25
CA GLU A 7 21.22 -18.56 -5.44
C GLU A 7 20.60 -19.22 -4.21
N ALA A 8 19.85 -20.30 -4.40
CA ALA A 8 19.18 -21.02 -3.30
C ALA A 8 20.20 -21.48 -2.23
N GLU A 9 21.42 -21.84 -2.64
CA GLU A 9 22.50 -22.26 -1.76
C GLU A 9 22.89 -21.18 -0.72
N ALA A 10 22.69 -19.89 -1.03
CA ALA A 10 22.95 -18.81 -0.09
C ALA A 10 22.11 -18.91 1.18
N PHE A 11 20.98 -19.59 1.11
CA PHE A 11 20.05 -19.78 2.23
C PHE A 11 20.18 -21.14 2.92
N ALA A 12 21.12 -22.00 2.50
CA ALA A 12 21.25 -23.36 3.01
C ALA A 12 21.50 -23.43 4.53
N THR A 13 22.02 -22.37 5.14
CA THR A 13 22.29 -22.29 6.57
C THR A 13 21.18 -21.61 7.36
N VAL A 14 20.14 -21.11 6.68
CA VAL A 14 19.00 -20.45 7.36
C VAL A 14 18.10 -21.55 7.96
N PRO A 15 17.77 -21.47 9.26
CA PRO A 15 16.88 -22.46 9.90
C PRO A 15 15.48 -22.44 9.27
N ASP A 16 14.91 -23.62 9.10
CA ASP A 16 13.53 -23.76 8.60
C ASP A 16 12.52 -23.13 9.56
N ALA A 17 11.48 -22.54 8.99
CA ALA A 17 10.33 -21.97 9.71
C ALA A 17 10.68 -20.93 10.79
N THR A 18 11.85 -20.31 10.70
CA THR A 18 12.29 -19.27 11.64
C THR A 18 12.51 -17.96 10.88
N PRO A 19 11.95 -16.82 11.35
CA PRO A 19 12.28 -15.53 10.77
C PRO A 19 13.80 -15.27 10.83
N TYR A 20 14.40 -14.92 9.71
CA TYR A 20 15.83 -14.68 9.62
C TYR A 20 16.16 -13.43 8.82
N GLU A 21 17.06 -12.61 9.34
CA GLU A 21 17.42 -11.34 8.70
C GLU A 21 18.48 -11.55 7.61
N SER A 22 18.11 -11.25 6.37
CA SER A 22 19.04 -11.37 5.25
C SER A 22 20.13 -10.29 5.29
N VAL A 23 19.78 -9.04 5.53
CA VAL A 23 20.70 -7.90 5.50
C VAL A 23 21.54 -7.81 6.78
N GLY A 24 20.91 -8.02 7.93
CA GLY A 24 21.58 -7.90 9.25
C GLY A 24 22.42 -9.11 9.65
N ALA A 25 22.13 -10.29 9.13
CA ALA A 25 22.79 -11.53 9.55
C ALA A 25 23.36 -12.35 8.39
N LEU A 26 22.53 -12.76 7.42
CA LEU A 26 22.96 -13.68 6.37
C LEU A 26 24.08 -13.10 5.48
N TYR A 27 23.87 -11.90 4.94
CA TYR A 27 24.84 -11.30 4.03
C TYR A 27 26.18 -10.96 4.67
N PRO A 28 26.26 -10.40 5.89
CA PRO A 28 27.52 -10.25 6.60
C PRO A 28 28.26 -11.57 6.78
N ALA A 29 27.56 -12.65 7.14
CA ALA A 29 28.19 -13.97 7.28
C ALA A 29 28.71 -14.50 5.95
N LEU A 30 27.94 -14.38 4.87
CA LEU A 30 28.39 -14.79 3.52
C LEU A 30 29.59 -13.98 3.04
N MET A 31 29.60 -12.67 3.24
CA MET A 31 30.72 -11.80 2.87
C MET A 31 31.99 -12.14 3.67
N ALA A 32 31.86 -12.51 4.95
CA ALA A 32 32.99 -12.93 5.77
C ALA A 32 33.56 -14.28 5.32
N GLN A 33 32.71 -15.24 4.97
CA GLN A 33 33.11 -16.58 4.53
C GLN A 33 33.64 -16.57 3.10
N ARG A 34 33.05 -15.78 2.21
CA ARG A 34 33.40 -15.71 0.78
C ARG A 34 33.38 -14.24 0.33
N PRO A 35 34.54 -13.55 0.43
CA PRO A 35 34.66 -12.17 -0.04
C PRO A 35 34.20 -12.01 -1.49
N GLY A 36 33.35 -11.01 -1.77
CA GLY A 36 32.79 -10.76 -3.10
C GLY A 36 31.58 -11.61 -3.48
N SER A 37 31.06 -12.45 -2.58
CA SER A 37 29.82 -13.23 -2.79
C SER A 37 28.56 -12.35 -2.85
N VAL A 38 28.54 -11.22 -2.16
CA VAL A 38 27.46 -10.23 -2.21
C VAL A 38 27.93 -9.02 -3.00
N ARG A 39 27.19 -8.65 -4.02
CA ARG A 39 27.53 -7.52 -4.90
C ARG A 39 26.35 -6.57 -5.03
N ALA A 40 26.61 -5.28 -5.06
CA ALA A 40 25.63 -4.27 -5.40
C ALA A 40 25.63 -4.01 -6.91
N CYS A 41 24.45 -3.96 -7.50
CA CYS A 41 24.24 -3.46 -8.85
C CYS A 41 23.54 -2.11 -8.76
N VAL A 42 24.23 -1.04 -9.12
CA VAL A 42 23.67 0.30 -9.13
C VAL A 42 22.92 0.52 -10.44
N THR A 43 21.68 0.96 -10.36
CA THR A 43 20.85 1.30 -11.52
C THR A 43 20.36 2.74 -11.40
N SER A 44 20.13 3.39 -12.54
CA SER A 44 19.52 4.72 -12.62
C SER A 44 17.99 4.66 -12.73
N GLY A 45 17.39 3.48 -12.65
CA GLY A 45 15.95 3.31 -12.64
C GLY A 45 15.30 3.97 -11.42
N GLY A 46 14.10 4.51 -11.59
CA GLY A 46 13.30 4.99 -10.47
C GLY A 46 12.92 3.84 -9.54
N PHE A 47 12.91 4.10 -8.25
CA PHE A 47 12.47 3.17 -7.22
C PHE A 47 11.27 3.76 -6.49
N LEU A 48 10.19 2.99 -6.39
CA LEU A 48 8.99 3.35 -5.64
C LEU A 48 8.90 2.38 -4.46
N ASP A 49 9.08 2.88 -3.27
CA ASP A 49 8.89 2.12 -2.03
C ASP A 49 7.46 2.32 -1.53
N ILE A 50 6.81 1.26 -1.10
CA ILE A 50 5.46 1.30 -0.55
C ILE A 50 5.55 0.74 0.86
N GLY A 51 5.91 1.60 1.81
CA GLY A 51 6.05 1.25 3.22
C GLY A 51 4.89 1.74 4.09
N THR A 52 4.14 2.73 3.61
CA THR A 52 3.02 3.34 4.32
C THR A 52 1.78 3.45 3.41
N PRO A 53 0.58 3.66 3.98
CA PRO A 53 -0.61 3.96 3.18
C PRO A 53 -0.43 5.21 2.30
N ASP A 54 0.27 6.24 2.77
CA ASP A 54 0.55 7.44 1.96
C ASP A 54 1.46 7.11 0.77
N ASP A 55 2.54 6.33 0.96
CA ASP A 55 3.39 5.87 -0.15
C ASP A 55 2.58 5.10 -1.21
N TYR A 56 1.63 4.26 -0.74
CA TYR A 56 0.72 3.54 -1.63
C TYR A 56 -0.16 4.49 -2.43
N LEU A 57 -0.76 5.50 -1.78
CA LEU A 57 -1.60 6.50 -2.44
C LEU A 57 -0.80 7.26 -3.50
N GLN A 58 0.34 7.84 -3.12
CA GLN A 58 1.19 8.61 -4.02
C GLN A 58 1.68 7.79 -5.21
N THR A 59 2.12 6.55 -4.94
CA THR A 59 2.56 5.63 -5.99
C THR A 59 1.43 5.27 -6.96
N SER A 60 0.23 5.00 -6.43
CA SER A 60 -0.95 4.67 -7.25
C SER A 60 -1.37 5.83 -8.14
N LEU A 61 -1.38 7.06 -7.62
CA LEU A 61 -1.66 8.27 -8.39
C LEU A 61 -0.62 8.50 -9.48
N LEU A 62 0.65 8.36 -9.14
CA LEU A 62 1.76 8.52 -10.08
C LEU A 62 1.69 7.51 -11.24
N LEU A 63 1.50 6.24 -10.92
CA LEU A 63 1.40 5.17 -11.92
C LEU A 63 0.12 5.32 -12.75
N GLY A 64 -1.02 5.62 -12.11
CA GLY A 64 -2.27 5.88 -12.80
C GLY A 64 -2.14 7.00 -13.83
N SER A 65 -1.52 8.11 -13.44
CA SER A 65 -1.26 9.23 -14.36
C SER A 65 -0.32 8.85 -15.51
N ARG A 66 0.75 8.10 -15.24
CA ARG A 66 1.72 7.69 -16.27
C ARG A 66 1.16 6.69 -17.27
N GLU A 67 0.32 5.78 -16.79
CA GLU A 67 -0.25 4.70 -17.58
C GLU A 67 -1.62 5.04 -18.19
N GLY A 68 -2.17 6.22 -17.89
CA GLY A 68 -3.51 6.62 -18.31
C GLY A 68 -4.61 5.75 -17.71
N ARG A 69 -4.38 5.19 -16.50
CA ARG A 69 -5.31 4.29 -15.81
C ARG A 69 -6.07 5.04 -14.73
N THR A 70 -7.29 4.61 -14.49
CA THR A 70 -8.07 5.10 -13.35
C THR A 70 -7.52 4.55 -12.04
N THR A 71 -7.67 5.33 -10.97
CA THR A 71 -7.43 4.90 -9.58
C THR A 71 -8.69 4.30 -8.94
N HIS A 72 -9.70 4.01 -9.73
CA HIS A 72 -10.94 3.37 -9.29
C HIS A 72 -10.92 1.89 -9.71
N GLY A 73 -11.22 1.03 -8.77
CA GLY A 73 -11.35 -0.41 -8.95
C GLY A 73 -12.62 -0.82 -9.70
N ARG A 74 -12.83 -2.12 -9.81
CA ARG A 74 -14.00 -2.68 -10.51
C ARG A 74 -15.28 -2.42 -9.72
N ASN A 75 -16.40 -2.28 -10.45
CA ASN A 75 -17.74 -2.08 -9.87
C ASN A 75 -17.85 -0.86 -8.94
N THR A 76 -16.91 0.07 -9.01
CA THR A 76 -16.95 1.32 -8.24
C THR A 76 -18.09 2.20 -8.76
N ARG A 77 -18.88 2.74 -7.84
CA ARG A 77 -19.99 3.64 -8.13
C ARG A 77 -19.80 4.94 -7.38
N VAL A 78 -19.63 6.02 -8.11
CA VAL A 78 -19.52 7.38 -7.54
C VAL A 78 -20.75 8.16 -7.95
N HIS A 79 -21.49 8.70 -6.96
CA HIS A 79 -22.66 9.52 -7.25
C HIS A 79 -22.26 10.76 -8.07
N ALA A 80 -23.12 11.21 -8.98
CA ALA A 80 -22.82 12.30 -9.93
C ALA A 80 -22.48 13.64 -9.24
N SER A 81 -22.98 13.87 -8.02
CA SER A 81 -22.68 15.07 -7.24
C SER A 81 -21.49 14.89 -6.28
N ALA A 82 -20.95 13.68 -6.15
CA ALA A 82 -19.77 13.44 -5.33
C ALA A 82 -18.49 13.90 -6.05
N ARG A 83 -17.48 14.26 -5.27
CA ARG A 83 -16.16 14.65 -5.75
C ARG A 83 -15.10 13.72 -5.19
N VAL A 84 -14.31 13.13 -6.05
CA VAL A 84 -13.20 12.25 -5.68
C VAL A 84 -11.93 12.85 -6.28
N GLU A 85 -11.06 13.35 -5.42
CA GLU A 85 -9.83 14.05 -5.78
C GLU A 85 -8.63 13.31 -5.18
N ASP A 86 -7.60 13.03 -5.98
CA ASP A 86 -6.34 12.43 -5.55
C ASP A 86 -6.53 11.21 -4.61
N SER A 87 -7.47 10.35 -4.94
CA SER A 87 -7.89 9.24 -4.09
C SER A 87 -7.87 7.91 -4.86
N VAL A 88 -7.73 6.83 -4.12
CA VAL A 88 -7.80 5.46 -4.64
C VAL A 88 -9.03 4.77 -4.07
N LEU A 89 -9.87 4.27 -4.95
CA LEU A 89 -11.04 3.46 -4.59
C LEU A 89 -10.79 2.02 -5.06
N TRP A 90 -10.87 1.06 -4.15
CA TRP A 90 -10.72 -0.34 -4.49
C TRP A 90 -12.01 -0.90 -5.12
N ASP A 91 -12.11 -2.22 -5.21
CA ASP A 91 -13.24 -2.88 -5.86
C ASP A 91 -14.55 -2.72 -5.05
N ASP A 92 -15.69 -2.67 -5.73
CA ASP A 92 -17.03 -2.65 -5.15
C ASP A 92 -17.33 -1.48 -4.20
N VAL A 93 -16.62 -0.35 -4.35
CA VAL A 93 -16.83 0.85 -3.55
C VAL A 93 -18.03 1.65 -4.06
N GLU A 94 -18.86 2.13 -3.13
CA GLU A 94 -19.96 3.05 -3.42
C GLU A 94 -19.73 4.38 -2.68
N VAL A 95 -19.76 5.50 -3.42
CA VAL A 95 -19.63 6.86 -2.86
C VAL A 95 -20.97 7.58 -2.98
N GLY A 96 -21.50 7.99 -1.83
CA GLY A 96 -22.82 8.62 -1.71
C GLY A 96 -22.90 10.02 -2.31
N GLU A 97 -24.14 10.54 -2.39
CA GLU A 97 -24.45 11.88 -2.87
C GLU A 97 -23.72 12.96 -2.07
N GLY A 98 -23.28 14.05 -2.70
CA GLY A 98 -22.69 15.21 -2.03
C GLY A 98 -21.35 14.96 -1.32
N THR A 99 -20.82 13.74 -1.40
CA THR A 99 -19.59 13.35 -0.70
C THR A 99 -18.35 13.98 -1.34
N LEU A 100 -17.40 14.44 -0.51
CA LEU A 100 -16.06 14.82 -0.91
C LEU A 100 -15.03 13.81 -0.36
N LEU A 101 -14.26 13.21 -1.26
CA LEU A 101 -13.07 12.43 -0.92
C LEU A 101 -11.84 13.14 -1.50
N ARG A 102 -10.86 13.43 -0.66
CA ARG A 102 -9.57 13.99 -1.10
C ARG A 102 -8.42 13.30 -0.40
N GLN A 103 -7.46 12.82 -1.18
CA GLN A 103 -6.31 12.09 -0.65
C GLN A 103 -6.74 10.92 0.25
N CYS A 104 -7.68 10.11 -0.23
CA CYS A 104 -8.23 8.99 0.52
C CYS A 104 -7.90 7.66 -0.14
N ILE A 105 -7.78 6.62 0.68
CA ILE A 105 -7.78 5.23 0.25
C ILE A 105 -9.07 4.59 0.77
N VAL A 106 -9.89 4.09 -0.13
CA VAL A 106 -11.15 3.42 0.22
C VAL A 106 -11.05 1.97 -0.21
N THR A 107 -11.11 1.05 0.73
CA THR A 107 -10.92 -0.39 0.46
C THR A 107 -12.20 -1.05 -0.03
N ASP A 108 -12.08 -2.34 -0.41
CA ASP A 108 -13.15 -3.11 -1.05
C ASP A 108 -14.47 -3.06 -0.29
N GLY A 109 -15.56 -2.90 -1.07
CA GLY A 109 -16.92 -2.99 -0.60
C GLY A 109 -17.37 -1.88 0.36
N VAL A 110 -16.56 -0.85 0.57
CA VAL A 110 -16.93 0.29 1.43
C VAL A 110 -18.03 1.10 0.78
N ARG A 111 -19.03 1.46 1.60
CA ARG A 111 -20.07 2.41 1.23
C ARG A 111 -19.86 3.70 2.01
N VAL A 112 -19.39 4.73 1.31
CA VAL A 112 -19.18 6.06 1.91
C VAL A 112 -20.53 6.77 1.98
N PRO A 113 -20.95 7.21 3.19
CA PRO A 113 -22.23 7.88 3.37
C PRO A 113 -22.35 9.18 2.57
N ALA A 114 -23.59 9.53 2.22
CA ALA A 114 -23.88 10.80 1.56
C ALA A 114 -23.57 12.00 2.46
N ASP A 115 -23.33 13.16 1.84
CA ASP A 115 -23.11 14.46 2.50
C ASP A 115 -21.95 14.46 3.51
N THR A 116 -20.94 13.63 3.29
CA THR A 116 -19.73 13.55 4.11
C THR A 116 -18.51 14.14 3.43
N SER A 117 -17.50 14.55 4.21
CA SER A 117 -16.24 15.06 3.70
C SER A 117 -15.07 14.39 4.41
N TRP A 118 -14.18 13.78 3.63
CA TRP A 118 -13.05 13.02 4.12
C TRP A 118 -11.77 13.46 3.43
N ILE A 119 -10.73 13.74 4.21
CA ILE A 119 -9.46 14.22 3.70
C ILE A 119 -8.32 13.49 4.41
N GLY A 120 -7.38 12.91 3.64
CA GLY A 120 -6.16 12.29 4.16
C GLY A 120 -6.42 11.07 5.05
N VAL A 121 -7.36 10.20 4.66
CA VAL A 121 -7.72 9.04 5.46
C VAL A 121 -7.77 7.74 4.66
N THR A 122 -7.55 6.65 5.36
CA THR A 122 -7.94 5.31 4.89
C THR A 122 -9.30 4.93 5.47
N MET A 123 -10.10 4.23 4.66
CA MET A 123 -11.42 3.74 5.03
C MET A 123 -11.54 2.26 4.71
N ARG A 124 -11.99 1.48 5.68
CA ARG A 124 -12.33 0.06 5.48
C ARG A 124 -13.61 -0.32 6.22
N GLN A 125 -14.18 -1.45 5.85
CA GLN A 125 -15.22 -2.06 6.66
C GLN A 125 -14.64 -2.48 8.01
N PRO A 126 -15.35 -2.29 9.13
CA PRO A 126 -14.87 -2.63 10.47
C PRO A 126 -14.94 -4.15 10.74
N ASN A 127 -14.28 -4.95 9.88
CA ASN A 127 -14.21 -6.39 9.99
C ASN A 127 -13.03 -6.78 10.88
N GLY A 128 -13.29 -7.41 12.03
CA GLY A 128 -12.29 -7.79 13.00
C GLY A 128 -11.89 -6.68 13.96
N GLU A 129 -10.72 -6.83 14.58
CA GLU A 129 -10.19 -5.83 15.51
C GLU A 129 -9.73 -4.57 14.78
N LEU A 130 -9.88 -3.44 15.46
CA LEU A 130 -9.35 -2.16 14.96
C LEU A 130 -7.84 -2.14 15.13
N ALA A 131 -7.15 -1.67 14.10
CA ALA A 131 -5.70 -1.43 14.20
C ALA A 131 -5.41 -0.22 15.11
N PRO A 132 -4.20 -0.12 15.67
CA PRO A 132 -3.79 1.05 16.42
C PRO A 132 -4.00 2.34 15.62
N GLY A 133 -4.72 3.30 16.20
CA GLY A 133 -5.05 4.58 15.55
C GLY A 133 -6.33 4.59 14.73
N GLU A 134 -6.95 3.45 14.46
CA GLU A 134 -8.26 3.40 13.82
C GLU A 134 -9.41 3.77 14.77
N ARG A 135 -10.43 4.37 14.20
CA ARG A 135 -11.69 4.71 14.88
C ARG A 135 -12.88 4.35 13.99
N VAL A 136 -13.98 3.93 14.60
CA VAL A 136 -15.22 3.72 13.85
C VAL A 136 -15.98 5.05 13.79
N ILE A 137 -16.19 5.56 12.57
CA ILE A 137 -16.95 6.78 12.28
C ILE A 137 -17.90 6.44 11.13
N GLU A 138 -19.18 6.77 11.28
CA GLU A 138 -20.23 6.47 10.29
C GLU A 138 -20.25 4.98 9.86
N GLY A 139 -19.93 4.08 10.80
CA GLY A 139 -19.90 2.63 10.53
C GLY A 139 -18.68 2.15 9.74
N LEU A 140 -17.68 3.00 9.50
CA LEU A 140 -16.42 2.68 8.82
C LEU A 140 -15.24 2.76 9.78
N ALA A 141 -14.27 1.87 9.63
CA ALA A 141 -12.99 1.98 10.31
C ALA A 141 -12.11 2.98 9.55
N ILE A 142 -11.75 4.05 10.22
CA ILE A 142 -11.02 5.20 9.66
C ILE A 142 -9.70 5.35 10.39
N SER A 143 -8.62 5.54 9.63
CA SER A 143 -7.32 6.01 10.13
C SER A 143 -6.79 7.16 9.27
N SER A 144 -5.93 8.00 9.81
CA SER A 144 -5.15 8.95 8.99
C SER A 144 -4.13 8.23 8.12
N LEU A 145 -3.81 8.82 6.99
CA LEU A 145 -2.71 8.40 6.12
C LEU A 145 -1.36 8.62 6.77
#